data_00602faf15f12dad578a1833a7af193a
#
_entry.id   00602faf15f12dad578a1833a7af193a
#
_cell.length_a   1.000
_cell.length_b   1.000
_cell.length_c   1.000
_cell.angle_alpha   90.00
_cell.angle_beta   90.00
_cell.angle_gamma   90.00
#
_symmetry.space_group_name_H-M   'P 1'
#
loop_
_entity.id
_entity.type
_entity.pdbx_description
1 polymer ?
#
loop_
_entity_poly.entity_id
_entity_poly.type
_entity_poly.pdbx_seq_one_letter_code
_entity_poly.pdbx_strand_id
1 'polypeptide(L)'
;MTKEFSTVGVFGKRDSLDYEPLRIIAELLIKSGRQVLLEKKPAEALALGEGYTRDEIGKKSDLIIIYGGDGTFLGVSRRMAHYDVPFIGINAGRLGFVTDIPSDKMVEEISEILSGHYYTDTRCLLEGIQIRDGKEIYRNVAVNEICVSRGNSGGMIEVSVSVNKLPMSRQRADGLIVSTPTGSTAYALSVGGPMIYPSVACTLLIPVAPHSLANRPIVIPENSLIEITVTDMRDATLYFDMQDNSEVLVCLLYTSPSPRDSTSS
;
A
#
# COMPACT_ATOMS: atom_id res chain seq x y z
N MET A 1 -21.29 -18.46 1.37
CA MET A 1 -20.96 -18.92 2.75
C MET A 1 -20.09 -17.86 3.37
N THR A 2 -20.50 -17.27 4.48
CA THR A 2 -19.68 -16.32 5.23
C THR A 2 -18.45 -17.05 5.76
N LYS A 3 -17.26 -16.52 5.46
CA LYS A 3 -16.00 -17.08 5.96
C LYS A 3 -15.96 -16.89 7.48
N GLU A 4 -15.80 -17.94 8.24
CA GLU A 4 -15.61 -17.85 9.67
C GLU A 4 -14.15 -17.48 9.97
N PHE A 5 -13.93 -16.34 10.63
CA PHE A 5 -12.60 -15.90 11.02
C PHE A 5 -12.24 -16.51 12.38
N SER A 6 -11.34 -17.48 12.40
CA SER A 6 -10.93 -18.20 13.61
C SER A 6 -9.62 -17.68 14.20
N THR A 7 -8.71 -17.19 13.38
CA THR A 7 -7.40 -16.67 13.78
C THR A 7 -7.21 -15.27 13.25
N VAL A 8 -7.05 -14.31 14.15
CA VAL A 8 -7.02 -12.88 13.79
C VAL A 8 -5.68 -12.27 14.20
N GLY A 9 -4.97 -11.74 13.19
CA GLY A 9 -3.79 -10.92 13.39
C GLY A 9 -4.17 -9.50 13.76
N VAL A 10 -3.54 -8.92 14.80
CA VAL A 10 -3.83 -7.55 15.21
C VAL A 10 -2.55 -6.72 15.19
N PHE A 11 -2.59 -5.62 14.46
CA PHE A 11 -1.49 -4.66 14.34
C PHE A 11 -1.89 -3.30 14.86
N GLY A 12 -0.94 -2.60 15.47
CA GLY A 12 -1.08 -1.22 15.91
C GLY A 12 -0.12 -0.28 15.20
N LYS A 13 -0.22 1.00 15.53
CA LYS A 13 0.72 2.01 15.06
C LYS A 13 2.13 1.66 15.53
N ARG A 14 3.09 1.68 14.60
CA ARG A 14 4.51 1.48 14.91
C ARG A 14 4.97 2.53 15.92
N ASP A 15 5.77 2.14 16.88
CA ASP A 15 6.32 2.99 17.95
C ASP A 15 5.28 3.65 18.89
N SER A 16 4.02 3.22 18.85
CA SER A 16 3.05 3.56 19.90
C SER A 16 3.39 2.81 21.18
N LEU A 17 3.33 3.52 22.31
CA LEU A 17 3.40 2.93 23.66
C LEU A 17 2.01 2.73 24.26
N ASP A 18 0.97 3.25 23.63
CA ASP A 18 -0.42 3.01 24.01
C ASP A 18 -0.95 1.77 23.30
N TYR A 19 -1.06 0.68 24.06
CA TYR A 19 -1.62 -0.59 23.60
C TYR A 19 -3.06 -0.82 24.04
N GLU A 20 -3.69 0.15 24.70
CA GLU A 20 -5.06 0.03 25.19
C GLU A 20 -6.07 -0.33 24.08
N PRO A 21 -6.04 0.30 22.90
CA PRO A 21 -6.93 -0.09 21.80
C PRO A 21 -6.72 -1.54 21.34
N LEU A 22 -5.46 -2.01 21.28
CA LEU A 22 -5.14 -3.38 20.92
C LEU A 22 -5.65 -4.36 21.98
N ARG A 23 -5.61 -3.97 23.27
CA ARG A 23 -6.15 -4.76 24.37
C ARG A 23 -7.66 -4.95 24.21
N ILE A 24 -8.39 -3.88 23.94
CA ILE A 24 -9.85 -3.92 23.71
C ILE A 24 -10.19 -4.87 22.57
N ILE A 25 -9.49 -4.75 21.44
CA ILE A 25 -9.67 -5.62 20.28
C ILE A 25 -9.37 -7.07 20.62
N ALA A 26 -8.23 -7.33 21.28
CA ALA A 26 -7.82 -8.68 21.66
C ALA A 26 -8.82 -9.34 22.64
N GLU A 27 -9.28 -8.61 23.65
CA GLU A 27 -10.29 -9.11 24.60
C GLU A 27 -11.61 -9.43 23.91
N LEU A 28 -12.06 -8.59 22.97
CA LEU A 28 -13.28 -8.84 22.18
C LEU A 28 -13.15 -10.14 21.37
N LEU A 29 -12.03 -10.31 20.68
CA LEU A 29 -11.73 -11.49 19.87
C LEU A 29 -11.68 -12.77 20.71
N ILE A 30 -10.96 -12.74 21.84
CA ILE A 30 -10.85 -13.87 22.78
C ILE A 30 -12.22 -14.25 23.36
N LYS A 31 -13.01 -13.26 23.81
CA LYS A 31 -14.38 -13.50 24.29
C LYS A 31 -15.30 -14.11 23.21
N SER A 32 -15.03 -13.80 21.94
CA SER A 32 -15.75 -14.37 20.79
C SER A 32 -15.21 -15.73 20.35
N GLY A 33 -14.26 -16.34 21.10
CA GLY A 33 -13.67 -17.64 20.82
C GLY A 33 -12.63 -17.64 19.70
N ARG A 34 -12.05 -16.49 19.37
CA ARG A 34 -11.05 -16.36 18.31
C ARG A 34 -9.63 -16.42 18.87
N GLN A 35 -8.71 -16.99 18.11
CA GLN A 35 -7.28 -16.92 18.41
C GLN A 35 -6.74 -15.54 17.98
N VAL A 36 -5.99 -14.88 18.86
CA VAL A 36 -5.38 -13.57 18.57
C VAL A 36 -3.89 -13.72 18.39
N LEU A 37 -3.36 -13.12 17.32
CA LEU A 37 -1.93 -13.06 17.03
C LEU A 37 -1.48 -11.61 17.08
N LEU A 38 -0.53 -11.31 17.97
CA LEU A 38 0.08 -9.99 18.15
C LEU A 38 1.58 -10.05 17.87
N GLU A 39 2.17 -8.94 17.44
CA GLU A 39 3.62 -8.80 17.41
C GLU A 39 4.19 -8.89 18.84
N LYS A 40 5.48 -9.22 18.97
CA LYS A 40 6.14 -9.49 20.27
C LYS A 40 5.93 -8.37 21.30
N LYS A 41 6.23 -7.11 20.92
CA LYS A 41 6.14 -5.96 21.84
C LYS A 41 4.73 -5.77 22.43
N PRO A 42 3.66 -5.65 21.62
CA PRO A 42 2.30 -5.54 22.18
C PRO A 42 1.87 -6.81 22.94
N ALA A 43 2.26 -8.00 22.49
CA ALA A 43 1.91 -9.24 23.21
C ALA A 43 2.52 -9.27 24.63
N GLU A 44 3.78 -8.93 24.78
CA GLU A 44 4.47 -8.81 26.06
C GLU A 44 3.83 -7.72 26.94
N ALA A 45 3.58 -6.53 26.39
CA ALA A 45 2.99 -5.41 27.12
C ALA A 45 1.58 -5.71 27.63
N LEU A 46 0.82 -6.51 26.90
CA LEU A 46 -0.56 -6.92 27.25
C LEU A 46 -0.63 -8.23 28.02
N ALA A 47 0.51 -8.88 28.31
CA ALA A 47 0.60 -10.20 28.92
C ALA A 47 -0.19 -11.29 28.15
N LEU A 48 -0.20 -11.21 26.82
CA LEU A 48 -0.89 -12.14 25.92
C LEU A 48 0.08 -13.13 25.24
N GLY A 49 1.13 -13.55 25.96
CA GLY A 49 2.12 -14.53 25.50
C GLY A 49 3.38 -13.89 24.89
N GLU A 50 4.18 -14.69 24.19
CA GLU A 50 5.48 -14.28 23.66
C GLU A 50 5.36 -13.45 22.36
N GLY A 51 4.19 -13.45 21.73
CA GLY A 51 3.94 -12.81 20.45
C GLY A 51 4.53 -13.55 19.25
N TYR A 52 4.28 -13.00 18.06
CA TYR A 52 4.61 -13.61 16.78
C TYR A 52 5.43 -12.66 15.92
N THR A 53 6.16 -13.20 14.97
CA THR A 53 6.73 -12.45 13.88
C THR A 53 5.64 -12.07 12.87
N ARG A 54 5.88 -11.06 12.05
CA ARG A 54 4.93 -10.66 10.99
C ARG A 54 4.63 -11.78 10.01
N ASP A 55 5.67 -12.54 9.63
CA ASP A 55 5.54 -13.68 8.73
C ASP A 55 4.65 -14.78 9.33
N GLU A 56 4.78 -15.08 10.62
CA GLU A 56 3.90 -16.02 11.32
C GLU A 56 2.46 -15.54 11.38
N ILE A 57 2.26 -14.24 11.67
CA ILE A 57 0.91 -13.63 11.67
C ILE A 57 0.29 -13.74 10.28
N GLY A 58 1.01 -13.34 9.22
CA GLY A 58 0.51 -13.43 7.86
C GLY A 58 0.14 -14.85 7.42
N LYS A 59 0.95 -15.84 7.79
CA LYS A 59 0.70 -17.26 7.43
C LYS A 59 -0.44 -17.91 8.21
N LYS A 60 -0.68 -17.49 9.44
CA LYS A 60 -1.64 -18.15 10.34
C LYS A 60 -2.99 -17.46 10.43
N SER A 61 -3.06 -16.15 10.09
CA SER A 61 -4.29 -15.38 10.19
C SER A 61 -5.22 -15.64 8.99
N ASP A 62 -6.50 -15.64 9.25
CA ASP A 62 -7.57 -15.60 8.24
C ASP A 62 -8.27 -14.23 8.17
N LEU A 63 -7.89 -13.31 9.08
CA LEU A 63 -8.25 -11.90 9.11
C LEU A 63 -7.13 -11.10 9.78
N ILE A 64 -6.88 -9.87 9.31
CA ILE A 64 -5.96 -8.93 9.95
C ILE A 64 -6.70 -7.64 10.29
N ILE A 65 -6.62 -7.23 11.55
CA ILE A 65 -7.15 -5.95 12.04
C ILE A 65 -5.99 -4.99 12.28
N ILE A 66 -6.08 -3.80 11.73
CA ILE A 66 -5.06 -2.76 11.83
C ILE A 66 -5.64 -1.54 12.54
N TYR A 67 -5.13 -1.23 13.72
CA TYR A 67 -5.48 -0.02 14.46
C TYR A 67 -4.44 1.08 14.20
N GLY A 68 -4.85 2.15 13.53
CA GLY A 68 -3.96 3.28 13.19
C GLY A 68 -4.60 4.21 12.19
N GLY A 69 -3.81 5.05 11.54
CA GLY A 69 -4.24 5.84 10.37
C GLY A 69 -3.84 5.14 9.08
N ASP A 70 -4.17 5.79 7.94
CA ASP A 70 -3.87 5.27 6.59
C ASP A 70 -2.41 4.85 6.43
N GLY A 71 -1.45 5.62 6.97
CA GLY A 71 -0.04 5.25 6.89
C GLY A 71 0.31 3.94 7.61
N THR A 72 -0.35 3.62 8.74
CA THR A 72 -0.20 2.34 9.43
C THR A 72 -0.80 1.21 8.59
N PHE A 73 -2.00 1.45 8.05
CA PHE A 73 -2.68 0.50 7.18
C PHE A 73 -1.83 0.15 5.96
N LEU A 74 -1.35 1.15 5.22
CA LEU A 74 -0.47 0.97 4.05
C LEU A 74 0.79 0.16 4.40
N GLY A 75 1.45 0.49 5.51
CA GLY A 75 2.68 -0.20 5.92
C GLY A 75 2.47 -1.66 6.30
N VAL A 76 1.32 -2.02 6.85
CA VAL A 76 0.98 -3.41 7.20
C VAL A 76 0.47 -4.14 5.96
N SER A 77 -0.54 -3.61 5.25
CA SER A 77 -1.17 -4.26 4.11
C SER A 77 -0.17 -4.55 2.98
N ARG A 78 0.73 -3.62 2.66
CA ARG A 78 1.79 -3.82 1.68
C ARG A 78 2.69 -5.02 2.01
N ARG A 79 3.09 -5.17 3.28
CA ARG A 79 3.95 -6.27 3.74
C ARG A 79 3.22 -7.60 3.84
N MET A 80 1.91 -7.54 4.04
CA MET A 80 1.05 -8.72 4.20
C MET A 80 0.31 -9.13 2.93
N ALA A 81 0.37 -8.33 1.86
CA ALA A 81 -0.37 -8.55 0.62
C ALA A 81 -0.16 -9.94 0.01
N HIS A 82 1.05 -10.53 0.17
CA HIS A 82 1.38 -11.84 -0.36
C HIS A 82 0.76 -13.04 0.39
N TYR A 83 0.09 -12.80 1.54
CA TYR A 83 -0.58 -13.86 2.31
C TYR A 83 -2.05 -14.06 1.95
N ASP A 84 -2.62 -13.21 1.10
CA ASP A 84 -4.03 -13.30 0.66
C ASP A 84 -5.04 -13.32 1.84
N VAL A 85 -4.79 -12.48 2.83
CA VAL A 85 -5.61 -12.33 4.04
C VAL A 85 -6.37 -11.00 3.96
N PRO A 86 -7.69 -10.97 4.25
CA PRO A 86 -8.45 -9.72 4.29
C PRO A 86 -8.03 -8.83 5.45
N PHE A 87 -8.20 -7.50 5.26
CA PHE A 87 -7.82 -6.48 6.22
C PHE A 87 -9.02 -5.68 6.69
N ILE A 88 -9.01 -5.28 7.97
CA ILE A 88 -9.89 -4.26 8.54
C ILE A 88 -9.03 -3.10 9.03
N GLY A 89 -9.34 -1.88 8.60
CA GLY A 89 -8.68 -0.65 9.05
C GLY A 89 -9.51 0.10 10.08
N ILE A 90 -9.00 0.24 11.30
CA ILE A 90 -9.64 1.04 12.36
C ILE A 90 -8.86 2.33 12.53
N ASN A 91 -9.55 3.44 12.38
CA ASN A 91 -8.96 4.78 12.43
C ASN A 91 -8.74 5.25 13.86
N ALA A 92 -7.47 5.49 14.22
CA ALA A 92 -7.07 5.98 15.54
C ALA A 92 -7.25 7.50 15.73
N GLY A 93 -7.73 8.23 14.71
CA GLY A 93 -7.81 9.69 14.76
C GLY A 93 -8.78 10.27 13.73
N ARG A 94 -8.24 11.01 12.74
CA ARG A 94 -9.07 11.57 11.66
C ARG A 94 -9.38 10.48 10.65
N LEU A 95 -10.64 10.41 10.21
CA LEU A 95 -11.12 9.48 9.20
C LEU A 95 -10.21 9.51 7.96
N GLY A 96 -9.76 8.34 7.54
CA GLY A 96 -8.92 8.14 6.36
C GLY A 96 -9.69 7.63 5.15
N PHE A 97 -8.98 7.35 4.07
CA PHE A 97 -9.54 6.79 2.85
C PHE A 97 -9.50 5.25 2.81
N VAL A 98 -8.68 4.64 3.66
CA VAL A 98 -8.52 3.17 3.77
C VAL A 98 -8.74 2.66 5.18
N THR A 99 -8.80 3.54 6.17
CA THR A 99 -9.20 3.24 7.56
C THR A 99 -10.52 3.93 7.84
N ASP A 100 -11.61 3.25 7.58
CA ASP A 100 -12.99 3.79 7.57
C ASP A 100 -13.80 3.48 8.83
N ILE A 101 -13.34 2.59 9.69
CA ILE A 101 -13.97 2.29 10.97
C ILE A 101 -13.44 3.26 12.05
N PRO A 102 -14.28 4.14 12.61
CA PRO A 102 -13.88 5.00 13.71
C PRO A 102 -13.56 4.20 14.99
N SER A 103 -12.59 4.65 15.78
CA SER A 103 -12.17 3.93 16.99
C SER A 103 -13.27 3.78 18.05
N ASP A 104 -14.20 4.73 18.13
CA ASP A 104 -15.36 4.69 19.05
C ASP A 104 -16.40 3.64 18.65
N LYS A 105 -16.41 3.21 17.39
CA LYS A 105 -17.30 2.16 16.87
C LYS A 105 -16.61 0.80 16.69
N MET A 106 -15.31 0.69 16.99
CA MET A 106 -14.53 -0.50 16.66
C MET A 106 -15.10 -1.80 17.23
N VAL A 107 -15.65 -1.76 18.45
CA VAL A 107 -16.22 -2.95 19.12
C VAL A 107 -17.50 -3.42 18.42
N GLU A 108 -18.37 -2.49 18.06
CA GLU A 108 -19.63 -2.76 17.34
C GLU A 108 -19.33 -3.33 15.95
N GLU A 109 -18.53 -2.63 15.15
CA GLU A 109 -18.20 -3.00 13.77
C GLU A 109 -17.44 -4.34 13.68
N ILE A 110 -16.46 -4.59 14.58
CA ILE A 110 -15.78 -5.89 14.63
C ILE A 110 -16.79 -7.00 14.96
N SER A 111 -17.72 -6.77 15.88
CA SER A 111 -18.74 -7.77 16.27
C SER A 111 -19.65 -8.11 15.10
N GLU A 112 -20.10 -7.12 14.32
CA GLU A 112 -20.90 -7.31 13.11
C GLU A 112 -20.13 -8.12 12.06
N ILE A 113 -18.85 -7.77 11.82
CA ILE A 113 -18.00 -8.50 10.87
C ILE A 113 -17.81 -9.96 11.31
N LEU A 114 -17.54 -10.21 12.60
CA LEU A 114 -17.39 -11.56 13.13
C LEU A 114 -18.69 -12.37 13.07
N SER A 115 -19.83 -11.71 13.05
CA SER A 115 -21.17 -12.31 12.87
C SER A 115 -21.51 -12.57 11.40
N GLY A 116 -20.62 -12.17 10.46
CA GLY A 116 -20.81 -12.37 9.03
C GLY A 116 -21.49 -11.20 8.29
N HIS A 117 -21.69 -10.06 8.96
CA HIS A 117 -22.27 -8.85 8.37
C HIS A 117 -21.15 -7.94 7.85
N TYR A 118 -20.65 -8.22 6.65
CA TYR A 118 -19.62 -7.43 5.99
C TYR A 118 -19.72 -7.55 4.46
N TYR A 119 -19.14 -6.59 3.78
CA TYR A 119 -18.82 -6.69 2.36
C TYR A 119 -17.31 -6.60 2.17
N THR A 120 -16.83 -7.16 1.09
CA THR A 120 -15.39 -7.10 0.74
C THR A 120 -15.19 -6.09 -0.39
N ASP A 121 -14.12 -5.29 -0.25
CA ASP A 121 -13.65 -4.40 -1.29
C ASP A 121 -12.23 -4.83 -1.70
N THR A 122 -12.06 -5.13 -2.99
CA THR A 122 -10.78 -5.56 -3.53
C THR A 122 -10.03 -4.37 -4.11
N ARG A 123 -8.76 -4.22 -3.73
CA ARG A 123 -7.90 -3.13 -4.17
C ARG A 123 -6.74 -3.66 -4.98
N CYS A 124 -6.48 -3.04 -6.13
CA CYS A 124 -5.30 -3.37 -6.92
C CYS A 124 -4.02 -2.89 -6.23
N LEU A 125 -2.93 -3.60 -6.46
CA LEU A 125 -1.59 -3.24 -6.03
C LEU A 125 -0.70 -3.02 -7.26
N LEU A 126 0.27 -2.13 -7.13
CA LEU A 126 1.35 -1.99 -8.11
C LEU A 126 2.56 -2.77 -7.64
N GLU A 127 3.09 -3.64 -8.49
CA GLU A 127 4.41 -4.21 -8.30
C GLU A 127 5.45 -3.36 -9.04
N GLY A 128 6.53 -2.98 -8.37
CA GLY A 128 7.64 -2.26 -8.97
C GLY A 128 8.93 -3.07 -8.89
N ILE A 129 9.63 -3.18 -10.02
CA ILE A 129 10.88 -3.91 -10.14
C ILE A 129 11.94 -2.95 -10.67
N GLN A 130 13.01 -2.77 -9.91
CA GLN A 130 14.16 -1.98 -10.32
C GLN A 130 15.21 -2.87 -10.97
N ILE A 131 15.59 -2.52 -12.19
CA ILE A 131 16.60 -3.27 -12.96
C ILE A 131 17.77 -2.37 -13.27
N ARG A 132 18.99 -2.84 -12.97
CA ARG A 132 20.26 -2.20 -13.33
C ARG A 132 21.15 -3.22 -14.03
N ASP A 133 21.73 -2.83 -15.16
CA ASP A 133 22.62 -3.69 -15.97
C ASP A 133 21.99 -5.06 -16.27
N GLY A 134 20.67 -5.07 -16.56
CA GLY A 134 19.90 -6.27 -16.87
C GLY A 134 19.61 -7.17 -15.67
N LYS A 135 19.93 -6.74 -14.44
CA LYS A 135 19.69 -7.51 -13.21
C LYS A 135 18.65 -6.81 -12.35
N GLU A 136 17.72 -7.60 -11.79
CA GLU A 136 16.83 -7.14 -10.75
C GLU A 136 17.63 -6.84 -9.47
N ILE A 137 17.52 -5.62 -8.96
CA ILE A 137 18.22 -5.17 -7.75
C ILE A 137 17.27 -4.83 -6.60
N TYR A 138 16.01 -4.54 -6.91
CA TYR A 138 14.99 -4.25 -5.91
C TYR A 138 13.60 -4.59 -6.46
N ARG A 139 12.73 -5.10 -5.59
CA ARG A 139 11.32 -5.38 -5.89
C ARG A 139 10.47 -5.06 -4.67
N ASN A 140 9.35 -4.41 -4.87
CA ASN A 140 8.37 -4.16 -3.82
C ASN A 140 6.99 -3.91 -4.44
N VAL A 141 5.96 -3.84 -3.59
CA VAL A 141 4.60 -3.50 -3.98
C VAL A 141 4.17 -2.19 -3.35
N ALA A 142 3.19 -1.52 -3.95
CA ALA A 142 2.55 -0.32 -3.41
C ALA A 142 1.03 -0.47 -3.46
N VAL A 143 0.34 0.04 -2.45
CA VAL A 143 -1.12 0.13 -2.39
C VAL A 143 -1.58 1.43 -3.06
N ASN A 144 -0.89 2.54 -2.78
CA ASN A 144 -1.21 3.84 -3.35
C ASN A 144 -0.41 4.12 -4.63
N GLU A 145 0.91 4.27 -4.51
CA GLU A 145 1.73 4.71 -5.64
C GLU A 145 3.18 4.26 -5.55
N ILE A 146 3.78 4.17 -6.73
CA ILE A 146 5.23 4.10 -6.92
C ILE A 146 5.68 5.45 -7.50
N CYS A 147 6.62 6.11 -6.84
CA CYS A 147 7.13 7.40 -7.27
C CYS A 147 8.62 7.34 -7.57
N VAL A 148 8.99 7.72 -8.79
CA VAL A 148 10.38 8.05 -9.13
C VAL A 148 10.55 9.54 -8.93
N SER A 149 11.37 9.95 -7.98
CA SER A 149 11.60 11.35 -7.64
C SER A 149 13.07 11.70 -7.70
N ARG A 150 13.36 12.98 -7.90
CA ARG A 150 14.72 13.50 -7.75
C ARG A 150 15.23 13.19 -6.36
N GLY A 151 16.52 12.84 -6.27
CA GLY A 151 17.21 12.67 -4.99
C GLY A 151 17.54 14.00 -4.32
N ASN A 152 18.54 13.98 -3.46
CA ASN A 152 18.99 15.15 -2.71
C ASN A 152 19.79 16.17 -3.55
N SER A 153 20.30 15.77 -4.70
CA SER A 153 20.98 16.65 -5.64
C SER A 153 19.95 17.51 -6.38
N GLY A 154 19.96 18.80 -6.17
CA GLY A 154 19.01 19.73 -6.78
C GLY A 154 18.87 19.61 -8.30
N GLY A 155 17.67 19.89 -8.83
CA GLY A 155 17.32 19.91 -10.26
C GLY A 155 16.38 18.77 -10.65
N MET A 156 15.72 18.92 -11.80
CA MET A 156 14.77 17.94 -12.33
C MET A 156 15.48 16.70 -12.84
N ILE A 157 14.83 15.55 -12.73
CA ILE A 157 15.23 14.32 -13.42
C ILE A 157 14.63 14.28 -14.82
N GLU A 158 15.29 13.57 -15.71
CA GLU A 158 14.76 13.26 -17.04
C GLU A 158 14.35 11.79 -17.08
N VAL A 159 13.08 11.55 -17.42
CA VAL A 159 12.51 10.21 -17.51
C VAL A 159 11.92 9.97 -18.89
N SER A 160 12.17 8.77 -19.41
CA SER A 160 11.48 8.22 -20.58
C SER A 160 10.49 7.17 -20.10
N VAL A 161 9.28 7.23 -20.60
CA VAL A 161 8.18 6.31 -20.26
C VAL A 161 7.73 5.56 -21.49
N SER A 162 7.62 4.24 -21.38
CA SER A 162 6.90 3.41 -22.34
C SER A 162 5.77 2.64 -21.66
N VAL A 163 4.70 2.39 -22.39
CA VAL A 163 3.54 1.61 -21.96
C VAL A 163 3.36 0.47 -22.95
N ASN A 164 3.34 -0.76 -22.45
CA ASN A 164 3.25 -1.97 -23.26
C ASN A 164 4.32 -2.01 -24.37
N LYS A 165 5.56 -1.62 -24.02
CA LYS A 165 6.73 -1.51 -24.92
C LYS A 165 6.62 -0.42 -25.99
N LEU A 166 5.57 0.40 -25.99
CA LEU A 166 5.43 1.53 -26.90
C LEU A 166 5.89 2.82 -26.22
N PRO A 167 6.83 3.58 -26.82
CA PRO A 167 7.25 4.86 -26.27
C PRO A 167 6.06 5.81 -26.12
N MET A 168 5.89 6.39 -24.93
CA MET A 168 4.78 7.29 -24.64
C MET A 168 5.24 8.73 -24.43
N SER A 169 6.26 8.94 -23.59
CA SER A 169 6.74 10.30 -23.29
C SER A 169 8.21 10.31 -22.88
N ARG A 170 8.84 11.47 -23.09
CA ARG A 170 10.11 11.84 -22.46
C ARG A 170 9.95 13.21 -21.83
N GLN A 171 10.27 13.34 -20.56
CA GLN A 171 9.97 14.54 -19.81
C GLN A 171 11.00 14.84 -18.72
N ARG A 172 11.13 16.13 -18.41
CA ARG A 172 11.88 16.61 -17.25
C ARG A 172 10.90 17.08 -16.20
N ALA A 173 11.07 16.58 -14.97
CA ALA A 173 10.16 16.84 -13.86
C ALA A 173 10.90 16.66 -12.51
N ASP A 174 10.31 17.06 -11.41
CA ASP A 174 10.78 16.69 -10.09
C ASP A 174 10.57 15.19 -9.79
N GLY A 175 9.64 14.57 -10.51
CA GLY A 175 9.35 13.15 -10.41
C GLY A 175 8.22 12.69 -11.34
N LEU A 176 7.95 11.39 -11.27
CA LEU A 176 6.81 10.74 -11.92
C LEU A 176 6.17 9.76 -10.94
N ILE A 177 4.86 9.87 -10.79
CA ILE A 177 4.05 8.97 -9.96
C ILE A 177 3.31 8.00 -10.87
N VAL A 178 3.37 6.71 -10.52
CA VAL A 178 2.49 5.66 -11.00
C VAL A 178 1.55 5.32 -9.86
N SER A 179 0.26 5.57 -10.00
CA SER A 179 -0.71 5.44 -8.92
C SER A 179 -1.84 4.48 -9.25
N THR A 180 -2.27 3.73 -8.23
CA THR A 180 -3.53 2.98 -8.25
C THR A 180 -4.72 3.94 -8.13
N PRO A 181 -5.97 3.49 -8.37
CA PRO A 181 -7.15 4.25 -8.01
C PRO A 181 -7.23 4.59 -6.51
N THR A 182 -6.79 3.68 -5.63
CA THR A 182 -6.71 3.95 -4.19
C THR A 182 -5.77 5.12 -3.89
N GLY A 183 -4.59 5.14 -4.51
CA GLY A 183 -3.59 6.21 -4.38
C GLY A 183 -4.00 7.53 -5.02
N SER A 184 -5.05 7.56 -5.84
CA SER A 184 -5.54 8.79 -6.48
C SER A 184 -5.97 9.87 -5.47
N THR A 185 -6.26 9.50 -4.24
CA THR A 185 -6.61 10.41 -3.13
C THR A 185 -5.41 10.77 -2.24
N ALA A 186 -4.22 10.18 -2.51
CA ALA A 186 -2.98 10.39 -1.76
C ALA A 186 -2.05 11.43 -2.43
N TYR A 187 -0.78 11.10 -2.64
CA TYR A 187 0.19 12.02 -3.24
C TYR A 187 -0.20 12.43 -4.67
N ALA A 188 -0.80 11.50 -5.43
CA ALA A 188 -1.34 11.77 -6.75
C ALA A 188 -2.28 12.98 -6.78
N LEU A 189 -3.20 13.09 -5.79
CA LEU A 189 -4.12 14.23 -5.68
C LEU A 189 -3.36 15.55 -5.42
N SER A 190 -2.36 15.51 -4.55
CA SER A 190 -1.59 16.71 -4.16
C SER A 190 -0.84 17.35 -5.33
N VAL A 191 -0.51 16.56 -6.37
CA VAL A 191 0.17 17.03 -7.59
C VAL A 191 -0.78 17.23 -8.77
N GLY A 192 -2.09 17.29 -8.52
CA GLY A 192 -3.11 17.64 -9.53
C GLY A 192 -3.63 16.45 -10.34
N GLY A 193 -3.46 15.23 -9.85
CA GLY A 193 -4.11 14.04 -10.40
C GLY A 193 -5.62 14.02 -10.16
N PRO A 194 -6.41 13.32 -11.00
CA PRO A 194 -7.84 13.15 -10.78
C PRO A 194 -8.10 12.16 -9.65
N MET A 195 -9.19 12.36 -8.90
CA MET A 195 -9.72 11.33 -8.01
C MET A 195 -10.40 10.25 -8.85
N ILE A 196 -10.01 8.99 -8.61
CA ILE A 196 -10.56 7.81 -9.29
C ILE A 196 -11.32 6.97 -8.26
N TYR A 197 -12.50 6.51 -8.65
CA TYR A 197 -13.24 5.59 -7.79
C TYR A 197 -12.48 4.26 -7.69
N PRO A 198 -12.32 3.67 -6.50
CA PRO A 198 -11.41 2.55 -6.26
C PRO A 198 -11.62 1.31 -7.13
N SER A 199 -12.86 1.04 -7.58
CA SER A 199 -13.17 -0.11 -8.43
C SER A 199 -12.93 0.12 -9.94
N VAL A 200 -12.43 1.29 -10.34
CA VAL A 200 -12.11 1.55 -11.76
C VAL A 200 -10.77 0.90 -12.10
N ALA A 201 -10.80 -0.03 -13.04
CA ALA A 201 -9.63 -0.79 -13.48
C ALA A 201 -8.64 0.07 -14.30
N CYS A 202 -7.86 0.89 -13.63
CA CYS A 202 -6.89 1.79 -14.27
C CYS A 202 -5.65 2.06 -13.42
N THR A 203 -4.64 2.63 -14.06
CA THR A 203 -3.42 3.16 -13.44
C THR A 203 -3.23 4.60 -13.90
N LEU A 204 -2.76 5.46 -13.00
CA LEU A 204 -2.47 6.86 -13.32
C LEU A 204 -0.97 7.07 -13.48
N LEU A 205 -0.59 7.85 -14.47
CA LEU A 205 0.76 8.39 -14.65
C LEU A 205 0.71 9.90 -14.44
N ILE A 206 1.39 10.39 -13.40
CA ILE A 206 1.26 11.78 -12.97
C ILE A 206 2.65 12.40 -12.82
N PRO A 207 3.01 13.37 -13.68
CA PRO A 207 4.28 14.09 -13.54
C PRO A 207 4.22 15.03 -12.34
N VAL A 208 5.31 15.08 -11.56
CA VAL A 208 5.47 15.98 -10.42
C VAL A 208 6.24 17.21 -10.89
N ALA A 209 5.64 18.39 -10.80
CA ALA A 209 6.22 19.67 -11.23
C ALA A 209 6.96 19.58 -12.59
N PRO A 210 6.30 19.17 -13.69
CA PRO A 210 6.94 19.01 -14.97
C PRO A 210 7.40 20.34 -15.54
N HIS A 211 8.54 20.35 -16.23
CA HIS A 211 9.06 21.53 -16.92
C HIS A 211 8.11 22.01 -18.04
N SER A 212 7.48 21.09 -18.72
CA SER A 212 6.55 21.41 -19.82
C SER A 212 5.11 21.51 -19.33
N LEU A 213 4.45 22.61 -19.63
CA LEU A 213 3.03 22.82 -19.33
C LEU A 213 2.09 21.86 -20.11
N ALA A 214 2.57 21.18 -21.13
CA ALA A 214 1.82 20.18 -21.88
C ALA A 214 1.70 18.83 -21.16
N ASN A 215 2.59 18.55 -20.21
CA ASN A 215 2.56 17.29 -19.46
C ASN A 215 1.38 17.31 -18.47
N ARG A 216 0.50 16.35 -18.63
CA ARG A 216 -0.71 16.20 -17.83
C ARG A 216 -0.79 14.78 -17.25
N PRO A 217 -1.53 14.58 -16.16
CA PRO A 217 -1.89 13.24 -15.70
C PRO A 217 -2.58 12.45 -16.82
N ILE A 218 -2.20 11.17 -16.92
CA ILE A 218 -2.74 10.24 -17.93
C ILE A 218 -3.29 9.04 -17.19
N VAL A 219 -4.46 8.56 -17.60
CA VAL A 219 -5.09 7.34 -17.13
C VAL A 219 -4.90 6.26 -18.20
N ILE A 220 -4.41 5.10 -17.77
CA ILE A 220 -4.16 3.94 -18.64
C ILE A 220 -4.83 2.71 -18.06
N PRO A 221 -5.07 1.62 -18.82
CA PRO A 221 -5.59 0.37 -18.27
C PRO A 221 -4.70 -0.20 -17.17
N GLU A 222 -5.30 -0.79 -16.13
CA GLU A 222 -4.57 -1.32 -14.95
C GLU A 222 -3.54 -2.40 -15.31
N ASN A 223 -3.84 -3.24 -16.32
CA ASN A 223 -2.96 -4.34 -16.75
C ASN A 223 -1.82 -3.87 -17.68
N SER A 224 -1.55 -2.57 -17.76
CA SER A 224 -0.46 -2.04 -18.57
C SER A 224 0.91 -2.31 -17.94
N LEU A 225 1.86 -2.76 -18.75
CA LEU A 225 3.27 -2.78 -18.38
C LEU A 225 3.86 -1.38 -18.59
N ILE A 226 4.33 -0.76 -17.53
CA ILE A 226 4.93 0.58 -17.55
C ILE A 226 6.43 0.44 -17.34
N GLU A 227 7.22 0.99 -18.24
CA GLU A 227 8.67 1.03 -18.15
C GLU A 227 9.10 2.48 -18.01
N ILE A 228 9.85 2.78 -16.95
CA ILE A 228 10.36 4.12 -16.67
C ILE A 228 11.87 4.05 -16.64
N THR A 229 12.52 4.76 -17.54
CA THR A 229 13.97 4.88 -17.59
C THR A 229 14.38 6.27 -17.13
N VAL A 230 15.20 6.35 -16.10
CA VAL A 230 15.90 7.59 -15.73
C VAL A 230 17.07 7.75 -16.68
N THR A 231 17.09 8.80 -17.48
CA THR A 231 18.03 8.98 -18.60
C THR A 231 19.17 9.92 -18.30
N ASP A 232 19.09 10.68 -17.21
CA ASP A 232 20.21 11.51 -16.77
C ASP A 232 20.93 10.85 -15.57
N MET A 233 22.20 11.21 -15.39
CA MET A 233 23.06 10.64 -14.32
C MET A 233 22.83 11.30 -12.94
N ARG A 234 21.67 11.89 -12.72
CA ARG A 234 21.34 12.52 -11.44
C ARG A 234 20.77 11.49 -10.46
N ASP A 235 20.97 11.76 -9.18
CA ASP A 235 20.40 10.94 -8.12
C ASP A 235 18.88 10.97 -8.23
N ALA A 236 18.28 9.82 -8.40
CA ALA A 236 16.84 9.63 -8.28
C ALA A 236 16.56 8.61 -7.18
N THR A 237 15.36 8.69 -6.62
CA THR A 237 14.91 7.77 -5.57
C THR A 237 13.58 7.20 -5.97
N LEU A 238 13.45 5.89 -5.84
CA LEU A 238 12.22 5.15 -6.05
C LEU A 238 11.53 4.97 -4.69
N TYR A 239 10.29 5.42 -4.59
CA TYR A 239 9.47 5.30 -3.37
C TYR A 239 8.28 4.39 -3.62
N PHE A 240 7.92 3.63 -2.58
CA PHE A 240 6.71 2.81 -2.52
C PHE A 240 5.83 3.32 -1.37
N ASP A 241 4.64 3.85 -1.68
CA ASP A 241 3.73 4.50 -0.74
C ASP A 241 4.40 5.57 0.13
N MET A 242 5.46 6.20 -0.37
CA MET A 242 6.32 7.15 0.36
C MET A 242 6.86 6.63 1.71
N GLN A 243 6.84 5.31 1.93
CA GLN A 243 7.26 4.66 3.18
C GLN A 243 8.49 3.78 3.05
N ASP A 244 8.77 3.32 1.85
CA ASP A 244 9.93 2.49 1.53
C ASP A 244 10.60 3.03 0.30
N ASN A 245 11.93 2.92 0.19
CA ASN A 245 12.65 3.52 -0.92
C ASN A 245 13.89 2.74 -1.33
N SER A 246 14.33 2.98 -2.56
CA SER A 246 15.59 2.52 -3.12
C SER A 246 16.22 3.62 -3.95
N GLU A 247 17.53 3.80 -3.84
CA GLU A 247 18.28 4.75 -4.69
C GLU A 247 18.32 4.27 -6.14
N VAL A 248 18.02 5.19 -7.06
CA VAL A 248 18.02 4.94 -8.49
C VAL A 248 19.21 5.68 -9.12
N LEU A 249 20.20 4.93 -9.57
CA LEU A 249 21.21 5.42 -10.53
C LEU A 249 20.83 4.81 -11.88
N VAL A 250 20.68 5.55 -12.94
CA VAL A 250 20.29 5.09 -14.31
C VAL A 250 19.65 3.69 -14.30
N CYS A 251 18.34 3.60 -14.26
CA CYS A 251 17.65 2.35 -13.97
C CYS A 251 16.36 2.25 -14.77
N LEU A 252 15.98 1.03 -15.13
CA LEU A 252 14.69 0.70 -15.71
C LEU A 252 13.76 0.21 -14.60
N LEU A 253 12.65 0.91 -14.40
CA LEU A 253 11.58 0.48 -13.50
C LEU A 253 10.48 -0.17 -14.34
N TYR A 254 10.12 -1.39 -13.99
CA TYR A 254 8.89 -2.03 -14.47
C TYR A 254 7.82 -1.89 -13.41
N THR A 255 6.62 -1.48 -13.81
CA THR A 255 5.43 -1.55 -12.99
C THR A 255 4.37 -2.36 -13.72
N SER A 256 3.72 -3.25 -13.01
CA SER A 256 2.60 -4.04 -13.50
C SER A 256 1.59 -4.22 -12.36
N PRO A 257 0.34 -4.58 -12.66
CA PRO A 257 -0.57 -5.11 -11.64
C PRO A 257 0.09 -6.28 -10.91
N SER A 258 -0.16 -6.40 -9.61
CA SER A 258 0.35 -7.56 -8.86
C SER A 258 -0.19 -8.85 -9.46
N PRO A 259 0.62 -9.93 -9.61
CA PRO A 259 0.19 -11.21 -10.20
C PRO A 259 -1.02 -11.85 -9.52
N ARG A 260 -1.45 -11.36 -8.36
CA ARG A 260 -2.61 -11.87 -7.62
C ARG A 260 -3.95 -11.34 -8.09
N ASP A 261 -3.96 -10.26 -8.89
CA ASP A 261 -5.21 -9.69 -9.43
C ASP A 261 -5.78 -10.51 -10.60
N SER A 262 -5.06 -11.53 -11.09
CA SER A 262 -5.46 -12.33 -12.24
C SER A 262 -6.23 -13.61 -11.91
N THR A 263 -6.58 -13.89 -10.65
CA THR A 263 -7.27 -15.12 -10.23
C THR A 263 -8.65 -14.90 -9.63
N SER A 264 -9.44 -13.99 -10.17
CA SER A 264 -10.89 -13.96 -9.94
C SER A 264 -11.61 -13.94 -11.29
N SER A 265 -11.75 -15.10 -11.88
CA SER A 265 -12.77 -15.40 -12.90
C SER A 265 -13.85 -16.28 -12.28
#